data_1c0fa96d843dec8258aed955008f2f45
#
_entry.id   1c0fa96d843dec8258aed955008f2f45
#
_cell.length_a   1.000
_cell.length_b   1.000
_cell.length_c   1.000
_cell.angle_alpha   90.00
_cell.angle_beta   90.00
_cell.angle_gamma   90.00
#
_symmetry.space_group_name_H-M   'P 1'
#
loop_
_entity.id
_entity.type
_entity.pdbx_description
1 polymer ?
#
loop_
_entity_poly.entity_id
_entity_poly.type
_entity_poly.pdbx_seq_one_letter_code
_entity_poly.pdbx_strand_id
1 'polypeptide(L)'
;MKKKYNISIVGQSNTGKSTLINYLCDKYVSAESKKLQTTRVNLYNSVSLNGMEINFIDTPGVSLQNNDLLSTSMKNAYIKTLESIDLLLLMIDIDNIDLKYEDSILDLANVAKTNVAMLINKIDLAEDDLSELEVLKSRISENYSLELYFMSLKSKQGVTQMVNGICKILETKPPLNNKNIIPVNQKIISMQEIIRGVIIELTHGDVPYDTAVHIETHVTKKKIIEINANIYVNKDNQKKIIIGKSGSMIKKIGIESRLKLELIHGKQFYISLKVLVKENWKNNYILLKEIGYID
;
A
#
# COMPACT_ATOMS: atom_id res chain seq x y z
N MET A 1 -25.30 10.84 11.19
CA MET A 1 -24.20 9.88 10.87
C MET A 1 -23.03 10.68 10.30
N LYS A 2 -21.77 10.38 10.70
CA LYS A 2 -20.60 10.98 10.05
C LYS A 2 -20.53 10.51 8.59
N LYS A 3 -20.22 11.42 7.68
CA LYS A 3 -19.97 11.06 6.28
C LYS A 3 -18.72 10.21 6.20
N LYS A 4 -18.76 9.11 5.44
CA LYS A 4 -17.64 8.20 5.23
C LYS A 4 -17.20 8.29 3.78
N TYR A 5 -15.91 8.53 3.59
CA TYR A 5 -15.30 8.65 2.27
C TYR A 5 -14.19 7.61 2.10
N ASN A 6 -14.02 7.15 0.89
CA ASN A 6 -12.99 6.19 0.50
C ASN A 6 -12.00 6.89 -0.42
N ILE A 7 -10.74 6.92 -0.03
CA ILE A 7 -9.66 7.55 -0.79
C ILE A 7 -8.61 6.49 -1.12
N SER A 8 -8.24 6.35 -2.37
CA SER A 8 -7.08 5.54 -2.76
C SER A 8 -5.86 6.41 -2.94
N ILE A 9 -4.69 5.92 -2.52
CA ILE A 9 -3.40 6.56 -2.74
C ILE A 9 -2.58 5.69 -3.68
N VAL A 10 -2.17 6.26 -4.80
CA VAL A 10 -1.33 5.62 -5.81
C VAL A 10 -0.09 6.45 -6.08
N GLY A 11 0.90 5.86 -6.68
CA GLY A 11 2.16 6.49 -7.03
C GLY A 11 3.28 5.46 -7.08
N GLN A 12 4.40 5.82 -7.66
CA GLN A 12 5.56 4.95 -7.71
C GLN A 12 6.08 4.57 -6.31
N SER A 13 6.99 3.63 -6.24
CA SER A 13 7.66 3.28 -4.98
C SER A 13 8.46 4.46 -4.47
N ASN A 14 8.54 4.59 -3.15
CA ASN A 14 9.29 5.63 -2.45
C ASN A 14 8.75 7.07 -2.59
N THR A 15 7.58 7.27 -3.18
CA THR A 15 6.94 8.60 -3.23
C THR A 15 6.45 9.09 -1.86
N GLY A 16 6.33 8.17 -0.86
CA GLY A 16 5.92 8.50 0.51
C GLY A 16 4.49 8.10 0.87
N LYS A 17 3.82 7.24 0.09
CA LYS A 17 2.42 6.81 0.33
C LYS A 17 2.18 6.27 1.74
N SER A 18 2.95 5.26 2.13
CA SER A 18 2.83 4.64 3.46
C SER A 18 3.17 5.64 4.58
N THR A 19 4.16 6.51 4.36
CA THR A 19 4.53 7.58 5.29
C THR A 19 3.39 8.59 5.46
N LEU A 20 2.70 8.96 4.37
CA LEU A 20 1.52 9.82 4.42
C LEU A 20 0.39 9.17 5.21
N ILE A 21 0.07 7.90 4.94
CA ILE A 21 -0.98 7.17 5.66
C ILE A 21 -0.64 7.10 7.16
N ASN A 22 0.60 6.75 7.51
CA ASN A 22 1.05 6.68 8.91
C ASN A 22 0.95 8.05 9.60
N TYR A 23 1.34 9.12 8.91
CA TYR A 23 1.23 10.49 9.41
C TYR A 23 -0.23 10.89 9.67
N LEU A 24 -1.13 10.63 8.72
CA LEU A 24 -2.54 10.98 8.84
C LEU A 24 -3.28 10.15 9.90
N CYS A 25 -2.88 8.90 10.09
CA CYS A 25 -3.44 8.02 11.12
C CYS A 25 -2.86 8.24 12.52
N ASP A 26 -1.84 9.11 12.67
CA ASP A 26 -1.09 9.34 13.91
C ASP A 26 -0.59 8.03 14.57
N LYS A 27 -0.24 7.05 13.74
CA LYS A 27 0.29 5.75 14.17
C LYS A 27 0.87 4.97 13.00
N TYR A 28 1.75 4.03 13.30
CA TYR A 28 2.27 3.11 12.30
C TYR A 28 1.20 2.08 11.91
N VAL A 29 0.63 2.19 10.72
CA VAL A 29 -0.43 1.30 10.20
C VAL A 29 -0.09 0.68 8.85
N SER A 30 0.86 1.25 8.11
CA SER A 30 1.33 0.76 6.81
C SER A 30 2.84 0.55 6.84
N ALA A 31 3.30 -0.57 6.27
CA ALA A 31 4.71 -0.88 6.19
C ALA A 31 5.41 0.05 5.18
N GLU A 32 6.40 0.78 5.67
CA GLU A 32 7.28 1.59 4.82
C GLU A 32 8.39 0.70 4.25
N SER A 33 8.55 0.65 2.95
CA SER A 33 9.64 -0.08 2.30
C SER A 33 10.20 0.70 1.12
N LYS A 34 11.53 0.63 0.96
CA LYS A 34 12.23 1.23 -0.18
C LYS A 34 12.19 0.36 -1.45
N LYS A 35 11.64 -0.85 -1.38
CA LYS A 35 11.60 -1.79 -2.51
C LYS A 35 10.29 -1.71 -3.27
N LEU A 36 10.33 -2.01 -4.55
CA LEU A 36 9.19 -2.02 -5.47
C LEU A 36 8.16 -3.09 -5.08
N GLN A 37 6.88 -2.85 -5.41
CA GLN A 37 5.78 -3.83 -5.29
C GLN A 37 5.58 -4.41 -3.88
N THR A 38 5.59 -3.52 -2.88
CA THR A 38 5.43 -3.94 -1.48
C THR A 38 4.00 -4.31 -1.11
N THR A 39 3.00 -3.78 -1.79
CA THR A 39 1.57 -4.03 -1.54
C THR A 39 0.99 -4.88 -2.66
N ARG A 40 0.32 -6.00 -2.35
CA ARG A 40 -0.34 -6.90 -3.32
C ARG A 40 -1.84 -6.93 -3.21
N VAL A 41 -2.37 -6.45 -2.13
CA VAL A 41 -3.80 -6.36 -1.82
C VAL A 41 -4.13 -4.97 -1.33
N ASN A 42 -5.38 -4.59 -1.42
CA ASN A 42 -5.84 -3.34 -0.84
C ASN A 42 -5.70 -3.37 0.68
N LEU A 43 -4.95 -2.44 1.25
CA LEU A 43 -4.86 -2.23 2.70
C LEU A 43 -5.70 -1.03 3.09
N TYR A 44 -6.58 -1.21 4.07
CA TYR A 44 -7.56 -0.21 4.49
C TYR A 44 -7.18 0.38 5.84
N ASN A 45 -7.12 1.71 5.93
CA ASN A 45 -6.82 2.43 7.15
C ASN A 45 -7.83 3.55 7.34
N SER A 46 -8.52 3.57 8.47
CA SER A 46 -9.54 4.59 8.76
C SER A 46 -9.00 5.67 9.68
N VAL A 47 -9.31 6.91 9.36
CA VAL A 47 -8.94 8.10 10.15
C VAL A 47 -10.12 9.08 10.20
N SER A 48 -10.18 9.88 11.26
CA SER A 48 -11.12 11.00 11.35
C SER A 48 -10.39 12.30 11.08
N LEU A 49 -10.69 12.96 9.96
CA LEU A 49 -10.13 14.25 9.56
C LEU A 49 -11.26 15.28 9.42
N ASN A 50 -11.14 16.42 10.05
CA ASN A 50 -12.10 17.53 9.99
C ASN A 50 -13.58 17.08 10.17
N GLY A 51 -13.82 16.10 11.08
CA GLY A 51 -15.17 15.59 11.36
C GLY A 51 -15.69 14.54 10.37
N MET A 52 -14.96 14.24 9.30
CA MET A 52 -15.24 13.17 8.35
C MET A 52 -14.53 11.88 8.73
N GLU A 53 -15.12 10.74 8.41
CA GLU A 53 -14.47 9.43 8.49
C GLU A 53 -13.91 9.09 7.11
N ILE A 54 -12.60 8.93 7.01
CA ILE A 54 -11.91 8.67 5.74
C ILE A 54 -11.24 7.30 5.83
N ASN A 55 -11.55 6.44 4.87
CA ASN A 55 -10.86 5.17 4.66
C ASN A 55 -9.80 5.37 3.58
N PHE A 56 -8.54 5.36 3.97
CA PHE A 56 -7.43 5.30 3.02
C PHE A 56 -7.22 3.88 2.55
N ILE A 57 -7.14 3.70 1.24
CA ILE A 57 -6.89 2.43 0.57
C ILE A 57 -5.52 2.51 -0.07
N ASP A 58 -4.56 1.79 0.52
CA ASP A 58 -3.24 1.57 -0.10
C ASP A 58 -3.40 0.46 -1.12
N THR A 59 -3.36 0.81 -2.39
CA THR A 59 -3.55 -0.12 -3.49
C THR A 59 -2.25 -0.76 -3.94
N PRO A 60 -2.29 -1.98 -4.48
CA PRO A 60 -1.14 -2.58 -5.14
C PRO A 60 -0.59 -1.67 -6.24
N GLY A 61 0.74 -1.55 -6.31
CA GLY A 61 1.37 -0.95 -7.48
C GLY A 61 1.07 -1.79 -8.73
N VAL A 62 0.41 -1.19 -9.71
CA VAL A 62 0.07 -1.89 -10.96
C VAL A 62 1.33 -2.01 -11.82
N SER A 63 1.90 -3.21 -11.89
CA SER A 63 2.88 -3.54 -12.94
C SER A 63 2.13 -3.95 -14.20
N LEU A 64 2.20 -3.13 -15.24
CA LEU A 64 1.55 -3.41 -16.53
C LEU A 64 2.29 -4.48 -17.35
N GLN A 65 3.42 -4.99 -16.87
CA GLN A 65 4.34 -5.83 -17.66
C GLN A 65 4.24 -7.34 -17.40
N ASN A 66 3.61 -7.78 -16.33
CA ASN A 66 3.53 -9.20 -15.99
C ASN A 66 2.16 -9.76 -16.35
N ASN A 67 2.16 -10.98 -16.96
CA ASN A 67 0.94 -11.66 -17.42
C ASN A 67 0.58 -12.89 -16.55
N ASP A 68 1.12 -13.00 -15.32
CA ASP A 68 0.69 -14.06 -14.40
C ASP A 68 -0.69 -13.76 -13.79
N LEU A 69 -1.33 -14.79 -13.24
CA LEU A 69 -2.66 -14.68 -12.65
C LEU A 69 -2.70 -13.70 -11.48
N LEU A 70 -1.64 -13.65 -10.66
CA LEU A 70 -1.52 -12.70 -9.56
C LEU A 70 -1.54 -11.25 -10.08
N SER A 71 -0.72 -10.94 -11.08
CA SER A 71 -0.64 -9.58 -11.66
C SER A 71 -1.97 -9.17 -12.31
N THR A 72 -2.63 -10.10 -13.00
CA THR A 72 -3.96 -9.87 -13.58
C THR A 72 -4.99 -9.58 -12.48
N SER A 73 -4.95 -10.33 -11.39
CA SER A 73 -5.84 -10.15 -10.25
C SER A 73 -5.61 -8.80 -9.55
N MET A 74 -4.35 -8.40 -9.34
CA MET A 74 -3.99 -7.10 -8.79
C MET A 74 -4.53 -5.95 -9.67
N LYS A 75 -4.40 -6.06 -11.00
CA LYS A 75 -4.95 -5.07 -11.94
C LYS A 75 -6.48 -4.97 -11.84
N ASN A 76 -7.17 -6.10 -11.81
CA ASN A 76 -8.63 -6.12 -11.67
C ASN A 76 -9.09 -5.53 -10.33
N ALA A 77 -8.41 -5.85 -9.23
CA ALA A 77 -8.68 -5.27 -7.91
C ALA A 77 -8.46 -3.76 -7.91
N TYR A 78 -7.43 -3.27 -8.60
CA TYR A 78 -7.17 -1.84 -8.75
C TYR A 78 -8.30 -1.13 -9.51
N ILE A 79 -8.75 -1.66 -10.65
CA ILE A 79 -9.86 -1.09 -11.45
C ILE A 79 -11.14 -1.03 -10.60
N LYS A 80 -11.50 -2.13 -9.93
CA LYS A 80 -12.67 -2.17 -9.01
C LYS A 80 -12.57 -1.12 -7.90
N THR A 81 -11.34 -0.88 -7.41
CA THR A 81 -11.11 0.15 -6.39
C THR A 81 -11.39 1.53 -6.94
N LEU A 82 -10.90 1.86 -8.15
CA LEU A 82 -11.16 3.16 -8.79
C LEU A 82 -12.66 3.46 -8.93
N GLU A 83 -13.48 2.46 -9.22
CA GLU A 83 -14.94 2.60 -9.34
C GLU A 83 -15.66 2.82 -7.99
N SER A 84 -14.99 2.51 -6.87
CA SER A 84 -15.59 2.51 -5.53
C SER A 84 -15.09 3.62 -4.61
N ILE A 85 -14.13 4.42 -5.04
CA ILE A 85 -13.53 5.50 -4.25
C ILE A 85 -14.12 6.87 -4.60
N ASP A 86 -14.09 7.76 -3.62
CA ASP A 86 -14.56 9.15 -3.77
C ASP A 86 -13.46 10.05 -4.35
N LEU A 87 -12.19 9.70 -4.09
CA LEU A 87 -11.02 10.47 -4.53
C LEU A 87 -9.81 9.56 -4.73
N LEU A 88 -9.09 9.76 -5.82
CA LEU A 88 -7.77 9.19 -6.07
C LEU A 88 -6.70 10.25 -5.75
N LEU A 89 -5.74 9.92 -4.90
CA LEU A 89 -4.55 10.72 -4.65
C LEU A 89 -3.38 10.13 -5.44
N LEU A 90 -2.94 10.82 -6.50
CA LEU A 90 -1.74 10.45 -7.25
C LEU A 90 -0.54 11.13 -6.60
N MET A 91 0.32 10.34 -5.97
CA MET A 91 1.48 10.85 -5.24
C MET A 91 2.76 10.71 -6.05
N ILE A 92 3.45 11.81 -6.26
CA ILE A 92 4.65 11.94 -7.07
C ILE A 92 5.81 12.37 -6.17
N ASP A 93 6.99 11.82 -6.44
CA ASP A 93 8.26 12.27 -5.89
C ASP A 93 8.87 13.32 -6.83
N ILE A 94 9.17 14.52 -6.31
CA ILE A 94 9.70 15.61 -7.14
C ILE A 94 10.99 15.23 -7.86
N ASP A 95 11.83 14.39 -7.25
CA ASP A 95 13.11 13.95 -7.83
C ASP A 95 12.95 12.78 -8.82
N ASN A 96 11.75 12.20 -8.96
CA ASN A 96 11.54 11.02 -9.78
C ASN A 96 10.17 11.05 -10.46
N ILE A 97 10.00 11.98 -11.38
CA ILE A 97 8.78 12.15 -12.16
C ILE A 97 8.82 11.18 -13.35
N ASP A 98 7.85 10.29 -13.45
CA ASP A 98 7.66 9.38 -14.59
C ASP A 98 6.33 9.68 -15.28
N LEU A 99 6.37 10.58 -16.24
CA LEU A 99 5.21 11.07 -16.95
C LEU A 99 4.38 9.96 -17.62
N LYS A 100 5.02 8.88 -18.09
CA LYS A 100 4.32 7.74 -18.72
C LYS A 100 3.51 6.96 -17.68
N TYR A 101 4.07 6.77 -16.49
CA TYR A 101 3.37 6.12 -15.41
C TYR A 101 2.17 6.96 -14.96
N GLU A 102 2.39 8.25 -14.75
CA GLU A 102 1.38 9.20 -14.29
C GLU A 102 0.23 9.33 -15.27
N ASP A 103 0.54 9.51 -16.57
CA ASP A 103 -0.47 9.53 -17.64
C ASP A 103 -1.30 8.24 -17.65
N SER A 104 -0.66 7.07 -17.48
CA SER A 104 -1.38 5.80 -17.45
C SER A 104 -2.37 5.68 -16.27
N ILE A 105 -2.03 6.25 -15.13
CA ILE A 105 -2.91 6.28 -13.95
C ILE A 105 -4.06 7.27 -14.14
N LEU A 106 -3.78 8.43 -14.72
CA LEU A 106 -4.79 9.45 -15.04
C LEU A 106 -5.79 8.95 -16.07
N ASP A 107 -5.33 8.23 -17.10
CA ASP A 107 -6.20 7.61 -18.11
C ASP A 107 -7.14 6.57 -17.46
N LEU A 108 -6.64 5.71 -16.58
CA LEU A 108 -7.46 4.75 -15.85
C LEU A 108 -8.49 5.44 -14.95
N ALA A 109 -8.08 6.49 -14.23
CA ALA A 109 -8.97 7.27 -13.39
C ALA A 109 -10.06 7.99 -14.20
N ASN A 110 -9.73 8.51 -15.36
CA ASN A 110 -10.66 9.14 -16.29
C ASN A 110 -11.70 8.14 -16.83
N VAL A 111 -11.26 6.94 -17.22
CA VAL A 111 -12.16 5.85 -17.62
C VAL A 111 -13.12 5.48 -16.49
N ALA A 112 -12.64 5.41 -15.26
CA ALA A 112 -13.46 5.13 -14.07
C ALA A 112 -14.30 6.32 -13.60
N LYS A 113 -14.14 7.51 -14.20
CA LYS A 113 -14.79 8.78 -13.80
C LYS A 113 -14.50 9.15 -12.34
N THR A 114 -13.33 8.80 -11.84
CA THR A 114 -12.91 9.06 -10.47
C THR A 114 -12.30 10.46 -10.36
N ASN A 115 -12.64 11.19 -9.29
CA ASN A 115 -11.96 12.46 -9.01
C ASN A 115 -10.48 12.18 -8.68
N VAL A 116 -9.59 13.04 -9.15
CA VAL A 116 -8.16 12.92 -8.89
C VAL A 116 -7.62 14.21 -8.27
N ALA A 117 -6.75 14.08 -7.29
CA ALA A 117 -5.88 15.15 -6.83
C ALA A 117 -4.43 14.66 -6.86
N MET A 118 -3.51 15.53 -7.19
CA MET A 118 -2.09 15.18 -7.31
C MET A 118 -1.30 15.75 -6.13
N LEU A 119 -0.47 14.91 -5.52
CA LEU A 119 0.37 15.24 -4.39
C LEU A 119 1.83 15.18 -4.82
N ILE A 120 2.50 16.31 -4.87
CA ILE A 120 3.93 16.40 -5.18
C ILE A 120 4.67 16.48 -3.85
N ASN A 121 5.33 15.38 -3.50
CA ASN A 121 6.03 15.21 -2.23
C ASN A 121 7.53 15.45 -2.39
N LYS A 122 8.20 15.64 -1.24
CA LYS A 122 9.63 15.84 -1.08
C LYS A 122 10.13 17.18 -1.64
N ILE A 123 9.27 18.20 -1.62
CA ILE A 123 9.67 19.55 -2.06
C ILE A 123 10.85 20.13 -1.24
N ASP A 124 11.22 19.49 -0.12
CA ASP A 124 12.43 19.80 0.64
C ASP A 124 13.73 19.38 -0.07
N LEU A 125 13.64 18.60 -1.14
CA LEU A 125 14.76 18.19 -1.98
C LEU A 125 14.88 19.03 -3.25
N ALA A 126 13.81 19.76 -3.63
CA ALA A 126 13.91 20.70 -4.73
C ALA A 126 14.97 21.74 -4.40
N GLU A 127 16.04 21.78 -5.19
CA GLU A 127 17.01 22.87 -5.16
C GLU A 127 16.28 24.19 -5.43
N ASP A 128 16.87 25.35 -5.15
CA ASP A 128 16.24 26.68 -5.28
C ASP A 128 15.67 26.98 -6.69
N ASP A 129 15.84 26.09 -7.65
CA ASP A 129 15.28 26.17 -9.00
C ASP A 129 13.86 25.57 -9.07
N LEU A 130 12.87 26.45 -8.88
CA LEU A 130 11.44 26.10 -9.02
C LEU A 130 10.99 25.90 -10.48
N SER A 131 11.89 26.01 -11.47
CA SER A 131 11.54 25.95 -12.91
C SER A 131 10.90 24.62 -13.28
N GLU A 132 11.41 23.50 -12.77
CA GLU A 132 10.81 22.17 -13.03
C GLU A 132 9.41 22.04 -12.43
N LEU A 133 9.17 22.62 -11.26
CA LEU A 133 7.85 22.68 -10.64
C LEU A 133 6.85 23.51 -11.44
N GLU A 134 7.29 24.63 -12.01
CA GLU A 134 6.44 25.46 -12.86
C GLU A 134 6.12 24.78 -14.19
N VAL A 135 7.10 24.11 -14.81
CA VAL A 135 6.90 23.28 -16.01
C VAL A 135 5.90 22.15 -15.72
N LEU A 136 6.06 21.46 -14.59
CA LEU A 136 5.13 20.40 -14.20
C LEU A 136 3.72 20.95 -13.96
N LYS A 137 3.58 22.08 -13.25
CA LYS A 137 2.29 22.76 -13.05
C LYS A 137 1.62 23.13 -14.36
N SER A 138 2.35 23.78 -15.27
CA SER A 138 1.82 24.20 -16.57
C SER A 138 1.33 23.00 -17.36
N ARG A 139 2.16 21.94 -17.45
CA ARG A 139 1.82 20.71 -18.19
C ARG A 139 0.58 20.03 -17.63
N ILE A 140 0.46 19.92 -16.29
CA ILE A 140 -0.69 19.28 -15.65
C ILE A 140 -1.94 20.14 -15.86
N SER A 141 -1.86 21.46 -15.71
CA SER A 141 -3.00 22.37 -15.89
C SER A 141 -3.47 22.45 -17.35
N GLU A 142 -2.59 22.23 -18.33
CA GLU A 142 -2.94 22.19 -19.75
C GLU A 142 -3.69 20.90 -20.15
N ASN A 143 -3.32 19.76 -19.54
CA ASN A 143 -3.84 18.47 -19.95
C ASN A 143 -4.93 17.93 -19.01
N TYR A 144 -4.92 18.36 -17.73
CA TYR A 144 -5.81 17.83 -16.69
C TYR A 144 -6.32 18.95 -15.79
N SER A 145 -7.63 18.97 -15.53
CA SER A 145 -8.23 19.87 -14.52
C SER A 145 -8.16 19.23 -13.15
N LEU A 146 -6.97 19.24 -12.54
CA LEU A 146 -6.68 18.56 -11.27
C LEU A 146 -6.27 19.58 -10.18
N GLU A 147 -6.62 19.25 -8.93
CA GLU A 147 -6.07 19.94 -7.75
C GLU A 147 -4.64 19.45 -7.47
N LEU A 148 -3.71 20.39 -7.31
CA LEU A 148 -2.30 20.15 -7.05
C LEU A 148 -1.91 20.58 -5.66
N TYR A 149 -1.25 19.71 -4.90
CA TYR A 149 -0.73 19.98 -3.57
C TYR A 149 0.76 19.69 -3.51
N PHE A 150 1.53 20.71 -3.17
CA PHE A 150 2.97 20.61 -2.97
C PHE A 150 3.25 20.43 -1.50
N MET A 151 4.02 19.40 -1.14
CA MET A 151 4.27 19.08 0.26
C MET A 151 5.60 18.38 0.50
N SER A 152 6.07 18.44 1.74
CA SER A 152 7.11 17.57 2.26
C SER A 152 6.64 16.93 3.55
N LEU A 153 6.57 15.61 3.57
CA LEU A 153 6.26 14.87 4.79
C LEU A 153 7.40 14.95 5.82
N LYS A 154 8.63 15.16 5.37
CA LYS A 154 9.82 15.29 6.23
C LYS A 154 9.82 16.62 6.99
N SER A 155 9.60 17.74 6.30
CA SER A 155 9.56 19.08 6.90
C SER A 155 8.16 19.47 7.38
N LYS A 156 7.11 18.69 7.05
CA LYS A 156 5.68 18.97 7.29
C LYS A 156 5.14 20.19 6.53
N GLN A 157 5.91 20.75 5.62
CA GLN A 157 5.49 21.86 4.77
C GLN A 157 4.35 21.41 3.83
N GLY A 158 3.33 22.24 3.63
CA GLY A 158 2.22 22.00 2.71
C GLY A 158 1.20 20.93 3.15
N VAL A 159 1.50 20.13 4.19
CA VAL A 159 0.65 19.00 4.59
C VAL A 159 -0.72 19.46 5.10
N THR A 160 -0.77 20.50 5.89
CA THR A 160 -2.05 21.06 6.40
C THR A 160 -2.91 21.61 5.25
N GLN A 161 -2.31 22.30 4.29
CA GLN A 161 -3.00 22.81 3.10
C GLN A 161 -3.58 21.66 2.27
N MET A 162 -2.80 20.61 2.05
CA MET A 162 -3.23 19.41 1.36
C MET A 162 -4.43 18.75 2.07
N VAL A 163 -4.36 18.52 3.38
CA VAL A 163 -5.46 17.92 4.16
C VAL A 163 -6.74 18.74 4.03
N ASN A 164 -6.64 20.07 4.22
CA ASN A 164 -7.80 20.97 4.10
C ASN A 164 -8.39 20.96 2.67
N GLY A 165 -7.53 20.95 1.66
CA GLY A 165 -7.94 20.88 0.26
C GLY A 165 -8.66 19.58 -0.07
N ILE A 166 -8.12 18.42 0.35
CA ILE A 166 -8.77 17.12 0.21
C ILE A 166 -10.14 17.12 0.88
N CYS A 167 -10.24 17.60 2.12
CA CYS A 167 -11.51 17.69 2.82
C CYS A 167 -12.53 18.55 2.05
N LYS A 168 -12.09 19.69 1.50
CA LYS A 168 -12.93 20.56 0.66
C LYS A 168 -13.43 19.85 -0.60
N ILE A 169 -12.57 19.11 -1.30
CA ILE A 169 -12.99 18.30 -2.46
C ILE A 169 -14.08 17.32 -2.07
N LEU A 170 -13.91 16.60 -0.95
CA LEU A 170 -14.87 15.61 -0.48
C LEU A 170 -16.21 16.22 -0.03
N GLU A 171 -16.22 17.45 0.47
CA GLU A 171 -17.44 18.16 0.86
C GLU A 171 -18.33 18.57 -0.32
N THR A 172 -17.73 18.75 -1.50
CA THR A 172 -18.47 19.20 -2.70
C THR A 172 -19.44 18.15 -3.24
N LYS A 173 -19.23 16.88 -2.91
CA LYS A 173 -20.04 15.75 -3.39
C LYS A 173 -20.47 14.83 -2.25
N PRO A 174 -21.66 14.22 -2.33
CA PRO A 174 -22.02 13.17 -1.39
C PRO A 174 -21.09 11.96 -1.61
N PRO A 175 -20.75 11.20 -0.53
CA PRO A 175 -19.92 10.02 -0.67
C PRO A 175 -20.62 8.99 -1.57
N LEU A 176 -19.86 8.40 -2.51
CA LEU A 176 -20.32 7.38 -3.46
C LEU A 176 -20.87 6.15 -2.72
N ASN A 177 -20.24 5.80 -1.62
CA ASN A 177 -20.60 4.62 -0.86
C ASN A 177 -20.49 4.88 0.64
N ASN A 178 -21.62 5.04 1.31
CA ASN A 178 -21.67 5.14 2.78
C ASN A 178 -21.41 3.78 3.49
N LYS A 179 -21.21 2.71 2.72
CA LYS A 179 -20.96 1.38 3.28
C LYS A 179 -19.48 1.22 3.65
N ASN A 180 -19.26 0.50 4.73
CA ASN A 180 -17.90 0.10 5.08
C ASN A 180 -17.39 -0.91 4.05
N ILE A 181 -16.41 -0.52 3.23
CA ILE A 181 -15.79 -1.38 2.20
C ILE A 181 -14.65 -2.22 2.75
N ILE A 182 -14.32 -2.09 4.04
CA ILE A 182 -13.24 -2.85 4.66
C ILE A 182 -13.64 -4.32 4.74
N PRO A 183 -12.89 -5.25 4.10
CA PRO A 183 -13.16 -6.69 4.15
C PRO A 183 -13.09 -7.25 5.58
N VAL A 184 -13.89 -8.26 5.88
CA VAL A 184 -13.93 -8.91 7.21
C VAL A 184 -12.57 -9.49 7.59
N ASN A 185 -11.83 -10.04 6.63
CA ASN A 185 -10.50 -10.64 6.83
C ASN A 185 -9.33 -9.64 6.71
N GLN A 186 -9.62 -8.33 6.59
CA GLN A 186 -8.61 -7.27 6.42
C GLN A 186 -7.48 -7.35 7.45
N LYS A 187 -7.81 -7.67 8.70
CA LYS A 187 -6.83 -7.78 9.78
C LYS A 187 -5.79 -8.88 9.53
N ILE A 188 -6.24 -10.04 9.05
CA ILE A 188 -5.36 -11.18 8.74
C ILE A 188 -4.48 -10.83 7.54
N ILE A 189 -5.08 -10.29 6.49
CA ILE A 189 -4.38 -9.85 5.28
C ILE A 189 -3.30 -8.80 5.62
N SER A 190 -3.63 -7.82 6.46
CA SER A 190 -2.67 -6.81 6.91
C SER A 190 -1.47 -7.44 7.65
N MET A 191 -1.72 -8.42 8.55
CA MET A 191 -0.64 -9.13 9.23
C MET A 191 0.24 -9.94 8.26
N GLN A 192 -0.35 -10.58 7.26
CA GLN A 192 0.39 -11.29 6.21
C GLN A 192 1.32 -10.35 5.44
N GLU A 193 0.81 -9.18 5.04
CA GLU A 193 1.58 -8.17 4.31
C GLU A 193 2.68 -7.54 5.17
N ILE A 194 2.48 -7.39 6.48
CA ILE A 194 3.54 -6.94 7.39
C ILE A 194 4.69 -7.96 7.46
N ILE A 195 4.38 -9.26 7.62
CA ILE A 195 5.39 -10.32 7.62
C ILE A 195 6.11 -10.36 6.26
N ARG A 196 5.38 -10.25 5.16
CA ARG A 196 5.95 -10.20 3.82
C ARG A 196 6.84 -8.96 3.62
N GLY A 197 6.43 -7.81 4.12
CA GLY A 197 7.23 -6.59 4.11
C GLY A 197 8.60 -6.76 4.79
N VAL A 198 8.63 -7.45 5.93
CA VAL A 198 9.90 -7.80 6.61
C VAL A 198 10.78 -8.72 5.74
N ILE A 199 10.19 -9.72 5.08
CA ILE A 199 10.94 -10.58 4.15
C ILE A 199 11.54 -9.75 3.02
N ILE A 200 10.77 -8.82 2.44
CA ILE A 200 11.22 -7.92 1.39
C ILE A 200 12.41 -7.07 1.85
N GLU A 201 12.36 -6.53 3.07
CA GLU A 201 13.45 -5.72 3.63
C GLU A 201 14.74 -6.52 3.83
N LEU A 202 14.61 -7.76 4.30
CA LEU A 202 15.75 -8.59 4.70
C LEU A 202 16.35 -9.45 3.58
N THR A 203 15.69 -9.56 2.42
CA THR A 203 16.14 -10.41 1.31
C THR A 203 16.40 -9.59 0.05
N HIS A 204 17.10 -10.18 -0.93
CA HIS A 204 17.52 -9.52 -2.17
C HIS A 204 17.23 -10.39 -3.39
N GLY A 205 17.49 -9.86 -4.59
CA GLY A 205 17.29 -10.56 -5.87
C GLY A 205 15.81 -10.81 -6.16
N ASP A 206 15.46 -12.01 -6.54
CA ASP A 206 14.11 -12.47 -6.89
C ASP A 206 13.24 -12.86 -5.68
N VAL A 207 13.88 -13.20 -4.54
CA VAL A 207 13.19 -13.70 -3.34
C VAL A 207 12.07 -12.77 -2.86
N PRO A 208 12.24 -11.43 -2.73
CA PRO A 208 11.19 -10.51 -2.34
C PRO A 208 9.94 -10.59 -3.22
N TYR A 209 10.12 -10.81 -4.51
CA TYR A 209 9.04 -10.79 -5.50
C TYR A 209 8.36 -12.15 -5.65
N ASP A 210 9.06 -13.24 -5.30
CA ASP A 210 8.60 -14.62 -5.40
C ASP A 210 8.09 -15.21 -4.08
N THR A 211 7.89 -14.36 -3.07
CA THR A 211 7.44 -14.80 -1.75
C THR A 211 6.01 -14.37 -1.47
N ALA A 212 5.21 -15.26 -0.91
CA ALA A 212 3.91 -14.94 -0.32
C ALA A 212 3.83 -15.45 1.13
N VAL A 213 2.96 -14.85 1.93
CA VAL A 213 2.71 -15.25 3.33
C VAL A 213 1.24 -15.59 3.48
N HIS A 214 0.95 -16.74 4.08
CA HIS A 214 -0.40 -17.16 4.43
C HIS A 214 -0.46 -17.52 5.91
N ILE A 215 -1.37 -16.88 6.64
CA ILE A 215 -1.64 -17.19 8.04
C ILE A 215 -2.63 -18.36 8.09
N GLU A 216 -2.12 -19.53 8.45
CA GLU A 216 -2.90 -20.76 8.59
C GLU A 216 -3.81 -20.72 9.82
N THR A 217 -3.27 -20.25 10.94
CA THR A 217 -4.02 -20.13 12.18
C THR A 217 -3.76 -18.79 12.86
N HIS A 218 -4.82 -18.20 13.40
CA HIS A 218 -4.79 -16.95 14.14
C HIS A 218 -5.68 -17.10 15.39
N VAL A 219 -5.07 -17.03 16.57
CA VAL A 219 -5.79 -17.14 17.85
C VAL A 219 -5.55 -15.89 18.67
N THR A 220 -6.60 -15.15 18.97
CA THR A 220 -6.52 -13.97 19.84
C THR A 220 -6.90 -14.33 21.28
N LYS A 221 -5.92 -14.28 22.18
CA LYS A 221 -6.11 -14.38 23.63
C LYS A 221 -6.13 -12.97 24.26
N LYS A 222 -6.45 -12.85 25.55
CA LYS A 222 -6.57 -11.54 26.24
C LYS A 222 -5.36 -10.62 26.01
N LYS A 223 -4.14 -11.15 26.14
CA LYS A 223 -2.89 -10.36 26.08
C LYS A 223 -1.98 -10.72 24.91
N ILE A 224 -2.19 -11.85 24.25
CA ILE A 224 -1.31 -12.38 23.22
C ILE A 224 -2.10 -12.80 21.98
N ILE A 225 -1.51 -12.60 20.82
CA ILE A 225 -1.99 -13.10 19.54
C ILE A 225 -1.02 -14.17 19.04
N GLU A 226 -1.51 -15.36 18.79
CA GLU A 226 -0.72 -16.49 18.26
C GLU A 226 -0.99 -16.65 16.77
N ILE A 227 0.07 -16.72 15.99
CA ILE A 227 0.03 -16.86 14.53
C ILE A 227 0.91 -18.01 14.10
N ASN A 228 0.36 -18.94 13.31
CA ASN A 228 1.15 -19.85 12.51
C ASN A 228 1.03 -19.44 11.05
N ALA A 229 2.16 -19.14 10.40
CA ALA A 229 2.18 -18.67 9.03
C ALA A 229 3.13 -19.48 8.15
N ASN A 230 2.67 -19.76 6.93
CA ASN A 230 3.45 -20.35 5.86
C ASN A 230 4.02 -19.26 4.97
N ILE A 231 5.31 -19.36 4.67
CA ILE A 231 6.01 -18.55 3.69
C ILE A 231 6.16 -19.41 2.43
N TYR A 232 5.48 -19.02 1.36
CA TYR A 232 5.56 -19.71 0.07
C TYR A 232 6.64 -19.09 -0.79
N VAL A 233 7.41 -19.92 -1.47
CA VAL A 233 8.44 -19.56 -2.45
C VAL A 233 8.35 -20.46 -3.66
N ASN A 234 8.90 -20.04 -4.81
CA ASN A 234 8.87 -20.81 -6.06
C ASN A 234 9.90 -21.93 -6.10
N LYS A 235 11.06 -21.76 -5.45
CA LYS A 235 12.24 -22.64 -5.66
C LYS A 235 12.92 -23.01 -4.34
N ASP A 236 13.59 -24.16 -4.30
CA ASP A 236 14.33 -24.61 -3.11
C ASP A 236 15.49 -23.69 -2.73
N ASN A 237 16.18 -23.05 -3.69
CA ASN A 237 17.22 -22.07 -3.37
C ASN A 237 16.65 -20.86 -2.62
N GLN A 238 15.45 -20.37 -2.97
CA GLN A 238 14.77 -19.29 -2.27
C GLN A 238 14.39 -19.72 -0.85
N LYS A 239 13.92 -20.97 -0.66
CA LYS A 239 13.67 -21.54 0.67
C LYS A 239 14.92 -21.52 1.53
N LYS A 240 16.08 -21.94 0.99
CA LYS A 240 17.36 -21.92 1.70
C LYS A 240 17.76 -20.51 2.11
N ILE A 241 17.52 -19.50 1.26
CA ILE A 241 17.79 -18.08 1.56
C ILE A 241 16.93 -17.58 2.72
N ILE A 242 15.62 -17.87 2.70
CA ILE A 242 14.68 -17.43 3.77
C ILE A 242 14.95 -18.15 5.09
N ILE A 243 15.36 -19.43 5.06
CA ILE A 243 15.75 -20.13 6.27
C ILE A 243 17.08 -19.58 6.81
N GLY A 244 18.06 -19.37 5.92
CA GLY A 244 19.40 -18.93 6.26
C GLY A 244 20.24 -20.01 6.94
N LYS A 245 21.52 -19.72 7.16
CA LYS A 245 22.47 -20.64 7.82
C LYS A 245 21.95 -20.95 9.24
N SER A 246 21.73 -22.22 9.52
CA SER A 246 21.22 -22.72 10.83
C SER A 246 19.94 -22.01 11.31
N GLY A 247 19.07 -21.58 10.36
CA GLY A 247 17.82 -20.92 10.69
C GLY A 247 17.93 -19.43 11.08
N SER A 248 19.09 -18.81 10.88
CA SER A 248 19.34 -17.43 11.32
C SER A 248 18.42 -16.40 10.65
N MET A 249 18.13 -16.54 9.35
CA MET A 249 17.31 -15.58 8.62
C MET A 249 15.85 -15.69 9.01
N ILE A 250 15.27 -16.89 9.06
CA ILE A 250 13.86 -17.08 9.46
C ILE A 250 13.62 -16.62 10.90
N LYS A 251 14.61 -16.82 11.80
CA LYS A 251 14.55 -16.28 13.16
C LYS A 251 14.51 -14.76 13.16
N LYS A 252 15.36 -14.10 12.34
CA LYS A 252 15.38 -12.65 12.20
C LYS A 252 14.03 -12.13 11.65
N ILE A 253 13.50 -12.76 10.61
CA ILE A 253 12.19 -12.44 10.03
C ILE A 253 11.12 -12.54 11.12
N GLY A 254 11.10 -13.60 11.91
CA GLY A 254 10.14 -13.77 12.99
C GLY A 254 10.22 -12.68 14.07
N ILE A 255 11.42 -12.29 14.47
CA ILE A 255 11.64 -11.23 15.47
C ILE A 255 11.15 -9.88 14.95
N GLU A 256 11.59 -9.46 13.76
CA GLU A 256 11.23 -8.17 13.17
C GLU A 256 9.72 -8.08 12.89
N SER A 257 9.13 -9.17 12.38
CA SER A 257 7.68 -9.26 12.15
C SER A 257 6.91 -9.12 13.47
N ARG A 258 7.35 -9.79 14.52
CA ARG A 258 6.74 -9.69 15.84
C ARG A 258 6.75 -8.26 16.35
N LEU A 259 7.91 -7.59 16.33
CA LEU A 259 8.06 -6.21 16.81
C LEU A 259 7.13 -5.24 16.06
N LYS A 260 7.06 -5.35 14.72
CA LYS A 260 6.15 -4.51 13.91
C LYS A 260 4.68 -4.79 14.24
N LEU A 261 4.29 -6.06 14.38
CA LEU A 261 2.91 -6.43 14.73
C LEU A 261 2.52 -5.99 16.14
N GLU A 262 3.42 -6.11 17.11
CA GLU A 262 3.21 -5.62 18.47
C GLU A 262 3.03 -4.10 18.53
N LEU A 263 3.83 -3.37 17.76
CA LEU A 263 3.73 -1.92 17.64
C LEU A 263 2.36 -1.47 17.07
N ILE A 264 1.87 -2.17 16.04
CA ILE A 264 0.61 -1.83 15.37
C ILE A 264 -0.61 -2.21 16.21
N HIS A 265 -0.57 -3.37 16.85
CA HIS A 265 -1.75 -3.94 17.51
C HIS A 265 -1.80 -3.70 19.02
N GLY A 266 -0.71 -3.21 19.63
CA GLY A 266 -0.63 -2.97 21.10
C GLY A 266 -0.79 -4.25 21.93
N LYS A 267 -0.48 -5.42 21.38
CA LYS A 267 -0.58 -6.74 22.03
C LYS A 267 0.70 -7.52 21.77
N GLN A 268 1.03 -8.44 22.67
CA GLN A 268 2.11 -9.40 22.44
C GLN A 268 1.77 -10.37 21.33
N PHE A 269 2.79 -10.79 20.56
CA PHE A 269 2.66 -11.76 19.49
C PHE A 269 3.56 -12.96 19.70
N TYR A 270 3.03 -14.13 19.40
CA TYR A 270 3.78 -15.36 19.18
C TYR A 270 3.64 -15.75 17.71
N ILE A 271 4.76 -15.87 16.99
CA ILE A 271 4.77 -16.13 15.55
C ILE A 271 5.58 -17.39 15.27
N SER A 272 4.95 -18.38 14.67
CA SER A 272 5.59 -19.57 14.12
C SER A 272 5.60 -19.48 12.60
N LEU A 273 6.80 -19.58 11.99
CA LEU A 273 6.99 -19.47 10.54
C LEU A 273 7.47 -20.78 9.97
N LYS A 274 6.88 -21.20 8.85
CA LYS A 274 7.28 -22.38 8.06
C LYS A 274 7.49 -21.97 6.61
N VAL A 275 8.58 -22.42 5.97
CA VAL A 275 8.86 -22.14 4.56
C VAL A 275 8.53 -23.34 3.70
N LEU A 276 7.67 -23.13 2.72
CA LEU A 276 7.17 -24.17 1.80
C LEU A 276 7.47 -23.78 0.36
N VAL A 277 8.00 -24.71 -0.42
CA VAL A 277 8.15 -24.55 -1.87
C VAL A 277 6.80 -24.87 -2.53
N LYS A 278 6.31 -23.93 -3.31
CA LYS A 278 5.10 -24.04 -4.13
C LYS A 278 5.44 -23.49 -5.50
N GLU A 279 5.87 -24.37 -6.39
CA GLU A 279 6.23 -24.00 -7.74
C GLU A 279 5.06 -23.33 -8.47
N ASN A 280 5.35 -22.29 -9.23
CA ASN A 280 4.38 -21.53 -10.01
C ASN A 280 3.16 -21.02 -9.20
N TRP A 281 3.34 -20.72 -7.91
CA TRP A 281 2.26 -20.33 -7.01
C TRP A 281 1.50 -19.09 -7.48
N LYS A 282 2.15 -18.19 -8.24
CA LYS A 282 1.51 -16.98 -8.79
C LYS A 282 0.42 -17.27 -9.82
N ASN A 283 0.40 -18.49 -10.39
CA ASN A 283 -0.61 -18.97 -11.32
C ASN A 283 -1.55 -20.03 -10.70
N ASN A 284 -1.44 -20.29 -9.39
CA ASN A 284 -2.30 -21.23 -8.69
C ASN A 284 -3.51 -20.51 -8.09
N TYR A 285 -4.66 -20.60 -8.74
CA TYR A 285 -5.90 -19.94 -8.33
C TYR A 285 -6.31 -20.28 -6.89
N ILE A 286 -6.27 -21.57 -6.52
CA ILE A 286 -6.68 -22.03 -5.18
C ILE A 286 -5.78 -21.40 -4.12
N LEU A 287 -4.48 -21.44 -4.33
CA LEU A 287 -3.53 -20.87 -3.38
C LEU A 287 -3.65 -19.33 -3.28
N LEU A 288 -3.86 -18.65 -4.40
CA LEU A 288 -4.08 -17.19 -4.40
C LEU A 288 -5.36 -16.81 -3.64
N LYS A 289 -6.41 -17.64 -3.75
CA LYS A 289 -7.65 -17.45 -2.98
C LYS A 289 -7.45 -17.71 -1.49
N GLU A 290 -6.74 -18.76 -1.11
CA GLU A 290 -6.40 -19.07 0.30
C GLU A 290 -5.59 -17.94 0.95
N ILE A 291 -4.64 -17.34 0.23
CA ILE A 291 -3.82 -16.20 0.72
C ILE A 291 -4.66 -14.92 0.80
N GLY A 292 -5.77 -14.82 0.06
CA GLY A 292 -6.61 -13.63 -0.03
C GLY A 292 -6.15 -12.63 -1.10
N TYR A 293 -5.45 -13.09 -2.14
CA TYR A 293 -5.03 -12.28 -3.29
C TYR A 293 -6.08 -12.26 -4.41
N ILE A 294 -7.06 -13.17 -4.35
CA ILE A 294 -8.22 -13.28 -5.25
C ILE A 294 -9.48 -13.50 -4.39
N ASP A 295 -10.62 -12.93 -4.81
CA ASP A 295 -11.94 -13.11 -4.20
C ASP A 295 -12.53 -14.51 -4.44
#